data_f530e94cfd51d46155b42106d888957e
#
_entry.id   f530e94cfd51d46155b42106d888957e
#
_cell.length_a   1.000
_cell.length_b   1.000
_cell.length_c   1.000
_cell.angle_alpha   90.00
_cell.angle_beta   90.00
_cell.angle_gamma   90.00
#
_symmetry.space_group_name_H-M   'P 1'
#
loop_
_entity.id
_entity.type
_entity.pdbx_description
1 polymer ?
#
loop_
_entity_poly.entity_id
_entity_poly.type
_entity_poly.pdbx_seq_one_letter_code
_entity_poly.pdbx_strand_id
1 'polypeptide(L)'
;MILRSEHIREPDGDSGAAMNQGDETDRRQHTRNMRVMRVARLAAPDIHAEGLGMVRDVSPGGMMIDAHFDLELGQTVSIALLDDQELTGTVVWKDGSMIGVSFAEEVPVDQILAKPSAQPDGKRARLPRFAVQRPVQLKLETAVVDAILHDVSQRGAKLQCEGKLRVHNNVLLRAEGQRAVAATIKWRAGDMLGVEFHRLLPVSELDQWLKL
;
A
#
# COMPACT_ATOMS: atom_id res chain seq x y z
N MET A 1 51.27 56.67 -50.97
CA MET A 1 50.45 57.77 -51.48
C MET A 1 49.06 57.50 -50.86
N ILE A 2 48.93 58.15 -49.72
CA ILE A 2 47.91 59.18 -49.45
C ILE A 2 46.52 58.62 -49.33
N LEU A 3 46.01 58.62 -48.21
CA LEU A 3 45.16 59.40 -47.35
C LEU A 3 43.78 58.72 -47.13
N ARG A 4 43.43 58.61 -45.92
CA ARG A 4 42.50 59.27 -44.97
C ARG A 4 41.15 58.66 -44.94
N SER A 5 40.74 58.22 -43.75
CA SER A 5 40.01 58.95 -42.68
C SER A 5 38.50 59.03 -42.96
N GLU A 6 37.77 58.65 -42.10
CA GLU A 6 36.93 59.21 -41.03
C GLU A 6 35.60 58.47 -40.97
N HIS A 7 35.26 57.99 -39.87
CA HIS A 7 34.41 58.53 -38.79
C HIS A 7 32.92 58.44 -39.04
N ILE A 8 32.26 57.87 -38.10
CA ILE A 8 31.10 58.40 -37.34
C ILE A 8 29.85 57.50 -37.29
N ARG A 9 29.56 57.20 -36.02
CA ARG A 9 28.31 57.11 -35.28
C ARG A 9 27.44 55.83 -35.34
N GLU A 10 27.36 55.27 -34.18
CA GLU A 10 26.11 54.67 -33.66
C GLU A 10 24.97 55.70 -33.66
N PRO A 11 23.68 55.24 -33.64
CA PRO A 11 23.07 55.10 -32.34
C PRO A 11 22.06 53.95 -32.20
N ASP A 12 21.97 53.48 -31.00
CA ASP A 12 20.77 53.22 -30.17
C ASP A 12 19.49 52.65 -30.79
N GLY A 13 19.01 51.66 -30.11
CA GLY A 13 17.60 51.20 -30.14
C GLY A 13 17.47 49.74 -29.85
N ASP A 14 17.57 49.36 -28.61
CA ASP A 14 16.51 49.15 -27.60
C ASP A 14 15.44 48.10 -27.96
N SER A 15 15.12 47.39 -26.97
CA SER A 15 14.02 46.44 -26.75
C SER A 15 14.38 45.00 -27.02
N GLY A 16 14.83 44.22 -26.06
CA GLY A 16 13.97 43.89 -24.90
C GLY A 16 13.05 42.75 -25.22
N ALA A 17 13.61 41.55 -25.22
CA ALA A 17 12.78 40.35 -24.97
C ALA A 17 13.58 39.43 -24.06
N ALA A 18 13.57 39.80 -22.79
CA ALA A 18 13.88 38.85 -21.72
C ALA A 18 12.81 37.77 -21.75
N MET A 19 13.11 36.67 -22.42
CA MET A 19 12.37 35.44 -22.25
C MET A 19 12.60 34.97 -20.82
N ASN A 20 11.53 35.02 -20.08
CA ASN A 20 11.36 34.53 -18.73
C ASN A 20 11.67 33.02 -18.66
N GLN A 21 12.94 32.67 -18.43
CA GLN A 21 13.41 31.31 -18.08
C GLN A 21 13.45 31.14 -16.57
N GLY A 22 12.37 31.47 -15.90
CA GLY A 22 12.35 31.46 -14.44
C GLY A 22 11.09 30.90 -13.85
N ASP A 23 10.60 29.73 -14.28
CA ASP A 23 9.54 29.07 -13.51
C ASP A 23 9.53 27.52 -13.59
N GLU A 24 10.52 26.89 -14.15
CA GLU A 24 10.55 25.43 -14.26
C GLU A 24 11.45 24.75 -13.22
N THR A 25 12.28 25.51 -12.51
CA THR A 25 13.22 25.00 -11.50
C THR A 25 12.66 25.02 -10.08
N ASP A 26 11.57 25.73 -9.81
CA ASP A 26 11.03 25.88 -8.45
C ASP A 26 10.01 24.80 -8.06
N ARG A 27 9.46 24.06 -9.04
CA ARG A 27 8.55 22.94 -8.77
C ARG A 27 9.24 21.68 -8.23
N ARG A 28 10.56 21.60 -8.24
CA ARG A 28 11.33 20.44 -7.77
C ARG A 28 11.85 20.55 -6.34
N GLN A 29 11.63 21.64 -5.65
CA GLN A 29 12.17 21.87 -4.30
C GLN A 29 11.24 21.46 -3.15
N HIS A 30 10.00 21.08 -3.42
CA HIS A 30 9.07 20.64 -2.40
C HIS A 30 8.65 19.21 -2.68
N THR A 31 9.38 18.30 -2.13
CA THR A 31 8.86 17.01 -1.64
C THR A 31 9.96 15.96 -1.68
N ARG A 32 10.59 15.70 -0.57
CA ARG A 32 11.40 14.49 -0.42
C ARG A 32 10.46 13.30 -0.48
N ASN A 33 10.37 12.70 -1.63
CA ASN A 33 9.74 11.41 -1.79
C ASN A 33 10.50 10.39 -0.95
N MET A 34 9.81 9.70 -0.08
CA MET A 34 10.41 8.66 0.75
C MET A 34 10.08 7.30 0.13
N ARG A 35 11.13 6.60 -0.34
CA ARG A 35 10.99 5.22 -0.81
C ARG A 35 10.59 4.32 0.34
N VAL A 36 9.53 3.58 0.15
CA VAL A 36 9.00 2.64 1.14
C VAL A 36 8.62 1.33 0.46
N MET A 37 8.50 0.29 1.28
CA MET A 37 7.93 -0.99 0.82
C MET A 37 6.92 -1.42 1.88
N ARG A 38 5.68 -1.02 1.70
CA ARG A 38 4.59 -1.33 2.62
C ARG A 38 3.39 -1.90 1.88
N VAL A 39 2.83 -2.94 2.44
CA VAL A 39 1.54 -3.47 2.01
C VAL A 39 0.46 -2.46 2.37
N ALA A 40 -0.41 -2.18 1.42
CA ALA A 40 -1.64 -1.44 1.60
C ALA A 40 -2.83 -2.29 1.14
N ARG A 41 -3.95 -2.14 1.80
CA ARG A 41 -5.24 -2.54 1.25
C ARG A 41 -5.75 -1.35 0.45
N LEU A 42 -6.09 -1.60 -0.80
CA LEU A 42 -6.69 -0.63 -1.69
C LEU A 42 -8.15 -1.01 -1.89
N ALA A 43 -9.04 -0.04 -1.83
CA ALA A 43 -10.44 -0.24 -2.13
C ALA A 43 -10.90 0.83 -3.11
N ALA A 44 -11.60 0.41 -4.16
CA ALA A 44 -12.25 1.30 -5.12
C ALA A 44 -13.77 1.16 -4.96
N PRO A 45 -14.41 2.04 -4.16
CA PRO A 45 -15.84 1.92 -3.83
C PRO A 45 -16.74 1.95 -5.05
N ASP A 46 -16.37 2.73 -6.07
CA ASP A 46 -17.17 2.93 -7.29
C ASP A 46 -17.38 1.63 -8.09
N ILE A 47 -16.41 0.70 -8.00
CA ILE A 47 -16.47 -0.60 -8.69
C ILE A 47 -16.60 -1.78 -7.71
N HIS A 48 -16.76 -1.51 -6.41
CA HIS A 48 -16.84 -2.52 -5.35
C HIS A 48 -15.64 -3.49 -5.37
N ALA A 49 -14.46 -2.98 -5.75
CA ALA A 49 -13.23 -3.75 -5.81
C ALA A 49 -12.32 -3.44 -4.62
N GLU A 50 -11.67 -4.47 -4.11
CA GLU A 50 -10.67 -4.40 -3.06
C GLU A 50 -9.50 -5.31 -3.41
N GLY A 51 -8.29 -4.88 -3.11
CA GLY A 51 -7.11 -5.68 -3.40
C GLY A 51 -5.84 -5.19 -2.72
N LEU A 52 -4.78 -5.92 -3.02
CA LEU A 52 -3.44 -5.66 -2.52
C LEU A 52 -2.78 -4.54 -3.31
N GLY A 53 -2.11 -3.64 -2.62
CA GLY A 53 -1.14 -2.70 -3.18
C GLY A 53 0.18 -2.74 -2.43
N MET A 54 1.27 -2.50 -3.16
CA MET A 54 2.59 -2.27 -2.58
C MET A 54 2.97 -0.82 -2.76
N VAL A 55 2.97 -0.05 -1.67
CA VAL A 55 3.43 1.33 -1.69
C VAL A 55 4.93 1.36 -1.95
N ARG A 56 5.37 2.12 -2.94
CA ARG A 56 6.76 2.26 -3.39
C ARG A 56 7.36 3.60 -3.02
N ASP A 57 6.54 4.64 -3.04
CA ASP A 57 6.96 6.00 -2.74
C ASP A 57 5.82 6.77 -2.08
N VAL A 58 6.15 7.69 -1.17
CA VAL A 58 5.20 8.52 -0.44
C VAL A 58 5.69 9.95 -0.39
N SER A 59 4.78 10.87 -0.63
CA SER A 59 4.96 12.31 -0.46
C SER A 59 3.74 12.91 0.28
N PRO A 60 3.80 14.14 0.76
CA PRO A 60 2.63 14.77 1.38
C PRO A 60 1.39 14.84 0.48
N GLY A 61 1.59 15.05 -0.84
CA GLY A 61 0.49 15.18 -1.79
C GLY A 61 0.04 13.87 -2.45
N GLY A 62 0.69 12.72 -2.15
CA GLY A 62 0.30 11.47 -2.79
C GLY A 62 1.28 10.32 -2.62
N MET A 63 1.04 9.23 -3.31
CA MET A 63 1.89 8.05 -3.27
C MET A 63 1.92 7.30 -4.59
N MET A 64 2.99 6.53 -4.77
CA MET A 64 3.16 5.58 -5.87
C MET A 64 2.97 4.17 -5.35
N ILE A 65 2.09 3.43 -6.01
CA ILE A 65 1.65 2.10 -5.58
C ILE A 65 1.73 1.13 -6.76
N ASP A 66 2.23 -0.06 -6.49
CA ASP A 66 2.13 -1.23 -7.36
C ASP A 66 0.82 -1.95 -6.98
N ALA A 67 -0.23 -1.76 -7.76
CA ALA A 67 -1.56 -2.29 -7.50
C ALA A 67 -1.72 -3.68 -8.14
N HIS A 68 -2.26 -4.64 -7.39
CA HIS A 68 -2.43 -6.02 -7.84
C HIS A 68 -3.84 -6.31 -8.38
N PHE A 69 -4.60 -5.26 -8.67
CA PHE A 69 -5.89 -5.32 -9.37
C PHE A 69 -6.08 -4.07 -10.22
N ASP A 70 -7.01 -4.10 -11.16
CA ASP A 70 -7.21 -3.03 -12.09
C ASP A 70 -7.87 -1.80 -11.45
N LEU A 71 -7.23 -0.65 -11.65
CA LEU A 71 -7.71 0.67 -11.31
C LEU A 71 -7.57 1.58 -12.53
N GLU A 72 -8.53 2.47 -12.75
CA GLU A 72 -8.55 3.38 -13.89
C GLU A 72 -8.16 4.80 -13.48
N LEU A 73 -7.72 5.59 -14.45
CA LEU A 73 -7.46 7.02 -14.25
C LEU A 73 -8.72 7.74 -13.79
N GLY A 74 -8.57 8.62 -12.80
CA GLY A 74 -9.68 9.38 -12.22
C GLY A 74 -10.48 8.64 -11.17
N GLN A 75 -10.24 7.35 -10.94
CA GLN A 75 -10.93 6.60 -9.89
C GLN A 75 -10.51 7.07 -8.50
N THR A 76 -11.49 7.15 -7.61
CA THR A 76 -11.24 7.34 -6.18
C THR A 76 -10.80 6.01 -5.56
N VAL A 77 -9.71 6.04 -4.83
CA VAL A 77 -9.17 4.88 -4.13
C VAL A 77 -8.97 5.20 -2.66
N SER A 78 -9.41 4.28 -1.81
CA SER A 78 -9.11 4.27 -0.39
C SER A 78 -7.89 3.38 -0.13
N ILE A 79 -6.95 3.84 0.68
CA ILE A 79 -5.65 3.22 0.93
C ILE A 79 -5.47 3.05 2.42
N ALA A 80 -5.44 1.82 2.89
CA ALA A 80 -5.17 1.49 4.29
C ALA A 80 -3.79 0.85 4.43
N LEU A 81 -2.87 1.51 5.13
CA LEU A 81 -1.57 0.99 5.54
C LEU A 81 -1.63 0.29 6.90
N LEU A 82 -2.63 0.61 7.69
CA LEU A 82 -3.02 0.00 8.95
C LEU A 82 -4.54 -0.15 8.94
N ASP A 83 -5.07 -1.09 9.72
CA ASP A 83 -6.51 -1.38 9.77
C ASP A 83 -7.37 -0.16 10.20
N ASP A 84 -6.77 0.74 10.98
CA ASP A 84 -7.40 1.93 11.57
C ASP A 84 -6.99 3.25 10.90
N GLN A 85 -6.22 3.18 9.82
CA GLN A 85 -5.75 4.37 9.09
C GLN A 85 -6.10 4.23 7.61
N GLU A 86 -7.02 5.04 7.16
CA GLU A 86 -7.47 5.07 5.77
C GLU A 86 -7.20 6.45 5.16
N LEU A 87 -6.57 6.45 4.00
CA LEU A 87 -6.28 7.62 3.19
C LEU A 87 -7.11 7.52 1.91
N THR A 88 -7.62 8.65 1.45
CA THR A 88 -8.37 8.71 0.19
C THR A 88 -7.61 9.55 -0.81
N GLY A 89 -7.59 9.10 -2.05
CA GLY A 89 -7.00 9.84 -3.15
C GLY A 89 -7.57 9.43 -4.50
N THR A 90 -7.10 10.09 -5.54
CA THR A 90 -7.52 9.85 -6.93
C THR A 90 -6.34 9.33 -7.74
N VAL A 91 -6.56 8.33 -8.57
CA VAL A 91 -5.57 7.81 -9.51
C VAL A 91 -5.30 8.85 -10.59
N VAL A 92 -4.10 9.42 -10.61
CA VAL A 92 -3.72 10.51 -11.54
C VAL A 92 -2.81 10.06 -12.68
N TRP A 93 -2.18 8.89 -12.57
CA TRP A 93 -1.46 8.24 -13.66
C TRP A 93 -1.40 6.73 -13.44
N LYS A 94 -1.21 5.97 -14.53
CA LYS A 94 -1.10 4.51 -14.54
C LYS A 94 -0.06 4.08 -15.59
N ASP A 95 0.80 3.13 -15.20
CA ASP A 95 1.76 2.45 -16.08
C ASP A 95 1.86 0.98 -15.66
N GLY A 96 1.17 0.11 -16.40
CA GLY A 96 0.99 -1.29 -16.04
C GLY A 96 0.27 -1.43 -14.69
N SER A 97 0.92 -2.10 -13.71
CA SER A 97 0.44 -2.21 -12.32
C SER A 97 0.78 -1.01 -11.45
N MET A 98 1.67 -0.13 -11.93
CA MET A 98 2.06 1.07 -11.18
C MET A 98 1.04 2.18 -11.36
N ILE A 99 0.60 2.75 -10.24
CA ILE A 99 -0.31 3.89 -10.20
C ILE A 99 0.26 5.01 -9.34
N GLY A 100 -0.02 6.25 -9.72
CA GLY A 100 0.15 7.41 -8.86
C GLY A 100 -1.19 7.88 -8.34
N VAL A 101 -1.26 8.04 -7.03
CA VAL A 101 -2.45 8.53 -6.34
C VAL A 101 -2.16 9.90 -5.76
N SER A 102 -2.99 10.88 -6.08
CA SER A 102 -2.97 12.22 -5.47
C SER A 102 -3.97 12.28 -4.33
N PHE A 103 -3.55 12.77 -3.18
CA PHE A 103 -4.45 13.01 -2.05
C PHE A 103 -5.26 14.30 -2.27
N ALA A 104 -6.47 14.34 -1.71
CA ALA A 104 -7.30 15.54 -1.75
C ALA A 104 -6.71 16.68 -0.89
N GLU A 105 -6.02 16.33 0.18
CA GLU A 105 -5.33 17.23 1.10
C GLU A 105 -3.94 16.68 1.39
N GLU A 106 -2.97 17.54 1.64
CA GLU A 106 -1.63 17.12 2.03
C GLU A 106 -1.65 16.41 3.39
N VAL A 107 -1.00 15.25 3.45
CA VAL A 107 -0.86 14.46 4.67
C VAL A 107 0.62 14.35 5.04
N PRO A 108 1.01 14.70 6.26
CA PRO A 108 2.41 14.56 6.68
C PRO A 108 2.91 13.13 6.53
N VAL A 109 4.08 12.95 5.89
CA VAL A 109 4.66 11.63 5.58
C VAL A 109 4.90 10.79 6.84
N ASP A 110 5.29 11.42 7.94
CA ASP A 110 5.46 10.77 9.24
C ASP A 110 4.15 10.20 9.80
N GLN A 111 3.00 10.85 9.54
CA GLN A 111 1.69 10.29 9.87
C GLN A 111 1.34 9.10 8.99
N ILE A 112 1.60 9.19 7.68
CA ILE A 112 1.37 8.10 6.72
C ILE A 112 2.24 6.88 7.08
N LEU A 113 3.49 7.12 7.45
CA LEU A 113 4.47 6.09 7.77
C LEU A 113 4.56 5.77 9.26
N ALA A 114 3.68 6.31 10.08
CA ALA A 114 3.66 6.04 11.49
C ALA A 114 3.77 4.53 11.75
N LYS A 115 4.71 4.16 12.60
CA LYS A 115 4.80 2.78 13.05
C LYS A 115 3.55 2.45 13.84
N PRO A 116 3.07 1.20 13.76
CA PRO A 116 2.01 0.75 14.65
C PRO A 116 2.40 1.07 16.11
N SER A 117 1.94 2.19 16.62
CA SER A 117 2.10 2.53 18.03
C SER A 117 1.18 1.61 18.84
N ALA A 118 1.60 1.24 20.03
CA ALA A 118 0.67 0.63 20.96
C ALA A 118 -0.46 1.65 21.22
N GLN A 119 -1.67 1.28 20.89
CA GLN A 119 -2.84 2.08 21.24
C GLN A 119 -2.92 2.22 22.77
N PRO A 120 -3.58 3.24 23.32
CA PRO A 120 -3.71 3.43 24.76
C PRO A 120 -4.26 2.20 25.50
N ASP A 121 -4.96 1.31 24.79
CA ASP A 121 -5.48 0.02 25.29
C ASP A 121 -4.46 -1.13 25.24
N GLY A 122 -3.21 -0.85 24.91
CA GLY A 122 -2.13 -1.84 24.78
C GLY A 122 -2.17 -2.69 23.52
N LYS A 123 -3.13 -2.45 22.62
CA LYS A 123 -3.20 -3.15 21.33
C LYS A 123 -2.25 -2.48 20.34
N ARG A 124 -1.53 -3.30 19.60
CA ARG A 124 -0.71 -2.82 18.48
C ARG A 124 -1.63 -2.53 17.30
N ALA A 125 -1.42 -1.42 16.59
CA ALA A 125 -2.07 -1.17 15.32
C ALA A 125 -1.87 -2.36 14.39
N ARG A 126 -2.94 -2.77 13.73
CA ARG A 126 -2.99 -4.00 12.94
C ARG A 126 -2.59 -3.72 11.50
N LEU A 127 -1.83 -4.63 10.91
CA LEU A 127 -1.58 -4.62 9.48
C LEU A 127 -2.89 -4.81 8.71
N PRO A 128 -2.99 -4.28 7.48
CA PRO A 128 -4.18 -4.39 6.66
C PRO A 128 -4.65 -5.84 6.53
N ARG A 129 -5.95 -6.04 6.66
CA ARG A 129 -6.60 -7.32 6.50
C ARG A 129 -7.41 -7.32 5.21
N PHE A 130 -7.38 -8.43 4.54
CA PHE A 130 -8.09 -8.66 3.30
C PHE A 130 -9.19 -9.68 3.55
N ALA A 131 -10.41 -9.30 3.25
CA ALA A 131 -11.56 -10.21 3.32
C ALA A 131 -11.42 -11.29 2.25
N VAL A 132 -11.61 -12.54 2.66
CA VAL A 132 -11.62 -13.70 1.78
C VAL A 132 -12.65 -14.70 2.32
N GLN A 133 -13.13 -15.60 1.47
CA GLN A 133 -13.99 -16.69 1.91
C GLN A 133 -13.56 -17.97 1.19
N ARG A 134 -12.68 -18.75 1.88
CA ARG A 134 -12.02 -19.88 1.25
C ARG A 134 -11.90 -21.07 2.18
N PRO A 135 -12.08 -22.30 1.66
CA PRO A 135 -11.79 -23.52 2.40
C PRO A 135 -10.29 -23.63 2.63
N VAL A 136 -9.93 -23.98 3.86
CA VAL A 136 -8.53 -24.19 4.30
C VAL A 136 -8.51 -25.36 5.27
N GLN A 137 -7.32 -25.88 5.55
CA GLN A 137 -7.09 -26.92 6.51
C GLN A 137 -6.13 -26.45 7.63
N LEU A 138 -6.46 -26.79 8.84
CA LEU A 138 -5.61 -26.65 10.01
C LEU A 138 -5.06 -28.02 10.39
N LYS A 139 -3.77 -28.25 10.13
CA LYS A 139 -3.10 -29.47 10.53
C LYS A 139 -2.46 -29.28 11.91
N LEU A 140 -2.85 -30.10 12.86
CA LEU A 140 -2.25 -30.30 14.17
C LEU A 140 -1.34 -31.53 14.14
N GLU A 141 -0.71 -31.86 15.25
CA GLU A 141 0.13 -33.07 15.36
C GLU A 141 -0.62 -34.36 15.04
N THR A 142 -1.88 -34.47 15.53
CA THR A 142 -2.68 -35.71 15.47
C THR A 142 -3.95 -35.58 14.68
N ALA A 143 -4.28 -34.41 14.13
CA ALA A 143 -5.54 -34.17 13.46
C ALA A 143 -5.40 -33.13 12.33
N VAL A 144 -6.29 -33.24 11.36
CA VAL A 144 -6.56 -32.22 10.35
C VAL A 144 -7.99 -31.76 10.53
N VAL A 145 -8.20 -30.46 10.57
CA VAL A 145 -9.53 -29.84 10.74
C VAL A 145 -9.78 -28.93 9.56
N ASP A 146 -10.91 -29.11 8.90
CA ASP A 146 -11.34 -28.20 7.85
C ASP A 146 -11.86 -26.90 8.47
N ALA A 147 -11.59 -25.80 7.80
CA ALA A 147 -11.97 -24.47 8.23
C ALA A 147 -12.27 -23.56 7.03
N ILE A 148 -12.93 -22.44 7.29
CA ILE A 148 -13.14 -21.38 6.32
C ILE A 148 -12.27 -20.18 6.72
N LEU A 149 -11.44 -19.70 5.81
CA LEU A 149 -10.70 -18.47 5.96
C LEU A 149 -11.63 -17.28 5.70
N HIS A 150 -11.73 -16.34 6.65
CA HIS A 150 -12.55 -15.13 6.54
C HIS A 150 -11.76 -13.87 6.25
N ASP A 151 -10.58 -13.75 6.82
CA ASP A 151 -9.65 -12.69 6.50
C ASP A 151 -8.20 -13.14 6.67
N VAL A 152 -7.30 -12.49 5.94
CA VAL A 152 -5.85 -12.72 6.02
C VAL A 152 -5.10 -11.40 6.00
N SER A 153 -4.00 -11.34 6.71
CA SER A 153 -2.99 -10.27 6.69
C SER A 153 -1.60 -10.89 6.62
N GLN A 154 -0.57 -10.06 6.49
CA GLN A 154 0.80 -10.60 6.57
C GLN A 154 1.13 -11.27 7.91
N ARG A 155 0.41 -10.95 8.99
CA ARG A 155 0.72 -11.45 10.35
C ARG A 155 -0.17 -12.58 10.82
N GLY A 156 -1.33 -12.78 10.23
CA GLY A 156 -2.27 -13.78 10.71
C GLY A 156 -3.56 -13.84 9.91
N ALA A 157 -4.47 -14.68 10.37
CA ALA A 157 -5.73 -14.93 9.72
C ALA A 157 -6.86 -15.10 10.73
N LYS A 158 -8.09 -14.86 10.27
CA LYS A 158 -9.32 -15.17 10.97
C LYS A 158 -10.01 -16.33 10.24
N LEU A 159 -10.40 -17.33 11.00
CA LEU A 159 -10.91 -18.60 10.50
C LEU A 159 -12.20 -18.97 11.22
N GLN A 160 -13.04 -19.72 10.54
CA GLN A 160 -14.18 -20.40 11.12
C GLN A 160 -13.95 -21.91 11.05
N CYS A 161 -14.08 -22.61 12.19
CA CYS A 161 -14.06 -24.07 12.21
C CYS A 161 -14.84 -24.64 13.41
N GLU A 162 -15.44 -25.78 13.21
CA GLU A 162 -16.24 -26.48 14.24
C GLU A 162 -15.43 -27.36 15.18
N GLY A 163 -14.14 -27.52 14.98
CA GLY A 163 -13.29 -28.40 15.80
C GLY A 163 -13.02 -27.87 17.21
N LYS A 164 -12.66 -28.77 18.15
CA LYS A 164 -12.23 -28.41 19.51
C LYS A 164 -10.76 -27.97 19.55
N LEU A 165 -10.45 -26.86 18.91
CA LEU A 165 -9.11 -26.29 18.91
C LEU A 165 -8.92 -25.39 20.14
N ARG A 166 -7.74 -25.47 20.77
CA ARG A 166 -7.41 -24.67 21.96
C ARG A 166 -6.51 -23.49 21.61
N VAL A 167 -6.69 -22.38 22.31
CA VAL A 167 -5.73 -21.28 22.29
C VAL A 167 -4.35 -21.80 22.63
N HIS A 168 -3.32 -21.24 22.02
CA HIS A 168 -1.91 -21.63 22.08
C HIS A 168 -1.54 -22.93 21.35
N ASN A 169 -2.48 -23.66 20.71
CA ASN A 169 -2.09 -24.73 19.81
C ASN A 169 -1.31 -24.18 18.61
N ASN A 170 -0.23 -24.86 18.26
CA ASN A 170 0.46 -24.66 17.00
C ASN A 170 -0.25 -25.42 15.90
N VAL A 171 -0.41 -24.80 14.76
CA VAL A 171 -1.09 -25.36 13.59
C VAL A 171 -0.32 -25.04 12.32
N LEU A 172 -0.49 -25.86 11.30
CA LEU A 172 -0.10 -25.53 9.93
C LEU A 172 -1.38 -25.19 9.16
N LEU A 173 -1.52 -23.94 8.77
CA LEU A 173 -2.61 -23.48 7.91
C LEU A 173 -2.26 -23.78 6.46
N ARG A 174 -3.15 -24.46 5.74
CA ARG A 174 -2.96 -24.87 4.36
C ARG A 174 -4.20 -24.54 3.54
N ALA A 175 -4.04 -23.86 2.43
CA ALA A 175 -5.01 -23.79 1.34
C ALA A 175 -4.55 -24.70 0.19
N GLU A 176 -5.46 -25.12 -0.66
CA GLU A 176 -5.15 -25.88 -1.86
C GLU A 176 -4.19 -25.08 -2.77
N GLY A 177 -3.18 -25.75 -3.32
CA GLY A 177 -2.18 -25.11 -4.15
C GLY A 177 -1.19 -24.17 -3.44
N GLN A 178 -1.32 -23.98 -2.11
CA GLN A 178 -0.48 -23.06 -1.35
C GLN A 178 0.49 -23.78 -0.41
N ARG A 179 1.61 -23.11 -0.12
CA ARG A 179 2.54 -23.57 0.94
C ARG A 179 1.85 -23.45 2.30
N ALA A 180 2.02 -24.48 3.12
CA ALA A 180 1.52 -24.43 4.48
C ALA A 180 2.24 -23.35 5.29
N VAL A 181 1.50 -22.62 6.12
CA VAL A 181 2.00 -21.55 6.97
C VAL A 181 1.87 -21.97 8.44
N ALA A 182 2.98 -21.95 9.16
CA ALA A 182 3.00 -22.23 10.59
C ALA A 182 2.39 -21.05 11.37
N ALA A 183 1.49 -21.37 12.30
CA ALA A 183 0.77 -20.40 13.08
C ALA A 183 0.44 -20.91 14.48
N THR A 184 0.10 -19.97 15.38
CA THR A 184 -0.40 -20.26 16.73
C THR A 184 -1.81 -19.68 16.85
N ILE A 185 -2.75 -20.44 17.41
CA ILE A 185 -4.10 -19.97 17.75
C ILE A 185 -4.00 -18.96 18.90
N LYS A 186 -4.39 -17.71 18.66
CA LYS A 186 -4.30 -16.62 19.64
C LYS A 186 -5.59 -16.39 20.41
N TRP A 187 -6.71 -16.59 19.77
CA TRP A 187 -8.02 -16.43 20.39
C TRP A 187 -9.04 -17.36 19.73
N ARG A 188 -10.12 -17.61 20.46
CA ARG A 188 -11.30 -18.33 19.98
C ARG A 188 -12.57 -17.72 20.58
N ALA A 189 -13.60 -17.59 19.75
CA ALA A 189 -14.93 -17.14 20.14
C ALA A 189 -15.99 -17.97 19.37
N GLY A 190 -16.58 -18.94 20.02
CA GLY A 190 -17.48 -19.91 19.36
C GLY A 190 -16.72 -20.78 18.34
N ASP A 191 -17.17 -20.73 17.10
CA ASP A 191 -16.57 -21.37 15.93
C ASP A 191 -15.49 -20.51 15.25
N MET A 192 -15.37 -19.23 15.63
CA MET A 192 -14.37 -18.32 15.10
C MET A 192 -13.07 -18.40 15.89
N LEU A 193 -11.95 -18.35 15.19
CA LEU A 193 -10.62 -18.29 15.77
C LEU A 193 -9.68 -17.37 15.00
N GLY A 194 -8.71 -16.82 15.70
CA GLY A 194 -7.61 -16.06 15.10
C GLY A 194 -6.29 -16.74 15.31
N VAL A 195 -5.51 -16.80 14.22
CA VAL A 195 -4.16 -17.33 14.24
C VAL A 195 -3.15 -16.22 13.96
N GLU A 196 -1.99 -16.32 14.62
CA GLU A 196 -0.82 -15.51 14.32
C GLU A 196 0.23 -16.38 13.64
N PHE A 197 0.72 -15.93 12.48
CA PHE A 197 1.76 -16.63 11.76
C PHE A 197 3.11 -16.50 12.47
N HIS A 198 3.93 -17.54 12.42
CA HIS A 198 5.27 -17.54 13.04
C HIS A 198 6.24 -16.63 12.29
N ARG A 199 5.94 -16.24 11.05
CA ARG A 199 6.66 -15.26 10.26
C ARG A 199 5.67 -14.34 9.53
N LEU A 200 6.11 -13.16 9.17
CA LEU A 200 5.31 -12.34 8.24
C LEU A 200 5.22 -13.04 6.88
N LEU A 201 4.03 -13.07 6.31
CA LEU A 201 3.87 -13.51 4.93
C LEU A 201 4.55 -12.51 4.00
N PRO A 202 5.42 -12.96 3.10
CA PRO A 202 5.86 -12.14 1.97
C PRO A 202 4.66 -11.68 1.14
N VAL A 203 4.80 -10.53 0.50
CA VAL A 203 3.72 -9.96 -0.32
C VAL A 203 3.26 -10.93 -1.40
N SER A 204 4.21 -11.60 -2.05
CA SER A 204 3.89 -12.60 -3.09
C SER A 204 3.09 -13.80 -2.55
N GLU A 205 3.34 -14.24 -1.33
CA GLU A 205 2.55 -15.29 -0.69
C GLU A 205 1.15 -14.75 -0.32
N LEU A 206 1.07 -13.55 0.27
CA LEU A 206 -0.21 -12.93 0.59
C LEU A 206 -1.07 -12.75 -0.67
N ASP A 207 -0.49 -12.23 -1.75
CA ASP A 207 -1.17 -12.07 -3.03
C ASP A 207 -1.74 -13.40 -3.57
N GLN A 208 -0.97 -14.48 -3.45
CA GLN A 208 -1.45 -15.83 -3.81
C GLN A 208 -2.65 -16.27 -2.94
N TRP A 209 -2.66 -15.93 -1.65
CA TRP A 209 -3.78 -16.23 -0.77
C TRP A 209 -5.05 -15.44 -1.13
N LEU A 210 -4.91 -14.32 -1.81
CA LEU A 210 -6.03 -13.46 -2.26
C LEU A 210 -6.59 -13.89 -3.62
N LYS A 211 -5.76 -14.46 -4.50
CA LYS A 211 -6.12 -14.85 -5.88
C LYS A 211 -6.72 -16.24 -6.04
N LEU A 212 -6.84 -16.99 -4.97
CA LEU A 212 -7.37 -18.38 -4.98
C LEU A 212 -8.88 -18.45 -5.16
#